data_45353a4e24d54ebf2adaf2012e32e566
#
_entry.id   45353a4e24d54ebf2adaf2012e32e566
#
_cell.length_a   1.000
_cell.length_b   1.000
_cell.length_c   1.000
_cell.angle_alpha   90.00
_cell.angle_beta   90.00
_cell.angle_gamma   90.00
#
_symmetry.space_group_name_H-M   'P 1'
#
loop_
_entity.id
_entity.type
_entity.pdbx_description
1 polymer ?
#
loop_
_entity_poly.entity_id
_entity_poly.type
_entity_poly.pdbx_seq_one_letter_code
_entity_poly.pdbx_strand_id
1 'polypeptide(L)'
;DAGGALVSLMSVFLFFYQKQNLKYNLIILASAEEESSGLNGIASVIPRLPEIDFAIIGEPTLMKIAVAERGLIVYDLKINGTASHAAHENSDNPILKSIEVLKWIEELNFEKKSEFLGQVKSTVTQINAGNQHKVIPSEVNMGLDVRINDCYTNQEINKIILEKAPCSM
;
A
#
# COMPACT_ATOMS: atom_id res chain seq x y z
N ASP A 1 8.02 7.21 13.79
CA ASP A 1 8.01 6.31 14.95
C ASP A 1 9.20 5.34 15.00
N ALA A 2 9.94 5.12 13.92
CA ALA A 2 11.12 4.25 13.86
C ALA A 2 12.37 4.79 14.62
N GLY A 3 12.32 5.99 15.21
CA GLY A 3 13.47 6.60 15.90
C GLY A 3 14.06 5.74 17.02
N GLY A 4 13.23 5.05 17.80
CA GLY A 4 13.69 4.14 18.85
C GLY A 4 14.45 2.93 18.30
N ALA A 5 13.97 2.35 17.22
CA ALA A 5 14.61 1.25 16.53
C ALA A 5 15.95 1.68 15.91
N LEU A 6 15.99 2.84 15.27
CA LEU A 6 17.21 3.40 14.69
C LEU A 6 18.31 3.61 15.75
N VAL A 7 17.96 4.23 16.90
CA VAL A 7 18.92 4.45 18.00
C VAL A 7 19.44 3.11 18.55
N SER A 8 18.56 2.09 18.67
CA SER A 8 18.96 0.77 19.12
C SER A 8 19.93 0.10 18.15
N LEU A 9 19.66 0.15 16.85
CA LEU A 9 20.55 -0.39 15.81
C LEU A 9 21.90 0.34 15.78
N MET A 10 21.90 1.67 15.91
CA MET A 10 23.13 2.47 16.00
C MET A 10 23.96 2.06 17.23
N SER A 11 23.31 1.86 18.37
CA SER A 11 24.01 1.46 19.61
C SER A 11 24.64 0.07 19.46
N VAL A 12 23.93 -0.88 18.84
CA VAL A 12 24.46 -2.22 18.54
C VAL A 12 25.63 -2.14 17.55
N PHE A 13 25.49 -1.32 16.50
CA PHE A 13 26.57 -1.12 15.52
C PHE A 13 27.82 -0.57 16.18
N LEU A 14 27.71 0.47 17.00
CA LEU A 14 28.84 1.08 17.73
C LEU A 14 29.49 0.08 18.69
N PHE A 15 28.70 -0.76 19.36
CA PHE A 15 29.24 -1.82 20.23
C PHE A 15 30.12 -2.81 19.45
N PHE A 16 29.67 -3.23 18.27
CA PHE A 16 30.41 -4.17 17.43
C PHE A 16 31.54 -3.51 16.63
N TYR A 17 31.42 -2.23 16.28
CA TYR A 17 32.45 -1.47 15.54
C TYR A 17 33.83 -1.51 16.24
N GLN A 18 33.85 -1.59 17.56
CA GLN A 18 35.07 -1.67 18.35
C GLN A 18 35.61 -3.10 18.51
N LYS A 19 34.88 -4.10 18.03
CA LYS A 19 35.31 -5.51 18.12
C LYS A 19 36.17 -5.87 16.94
N GLN A 20 37.26 -6.61 17.25
CA GLN A 20 38.11 -7.23 16.23
C GLN A 20 37.65 -8.67 15.94
N ASN A 21 37.98 -9.17 14.78
CA ASN A 21 37.73 -10.56 14.37
C ASN A 21 36.23 -10.93 14.30
N LEU A 22 35.37 -10.01 13.85
CA LEU A 22 33.99 -10.35 13.53
C LEU A 22 33.95 -11.31 12.33
N LYS A 23 33.01 -12.26 12.37
CA LYS A 23 32.79 -13.21 11.26
C LYS A 23 32.06 -12.58 10.07
N TYR A 24 31.46 -11.42 10.27
CA TYR A 24 30.62 -10.70 9.29
C TYR A 24 31.09 -9.26 9.18
N ASN A 25 30.93 -8.68 8.00
CA ASN A 25 30.97 -7.25 7.81
C ASN A 25 29.64 -6.66 8.24
N LEU A 26 29.68 -5.55 8.96
CA LEU A 26 28.48 -4.84 9.43
C LEU A 26 28.32 -3.55 8.66
N ILE A 27 27.14 -3.33 8.14
CA ILE A 27 26.74 -2.09 7.50
C ILE A 27 25.53 -1.54 8.27
N ILE A 28 25.56 -0.28 8.66
CA ILE A 28 24.38 0.44 9.14
C ILE A 28 23.92 1.41 8.06
N LEU A 29 22.63 1.42 7.80
CA LEU A 29 22.00 2.31 6.84
C LEU A 29 20.83 3.03 7.51
N ALA A 30 20.87 4.36 7.49
CA ALA A 30 19.74 5.22 7.85
C ALA A 30 19.21 5.85 6.56
N SER A 31 18.09 5.35 6.09
CA SER A 31 17.43 5.81 4.86
C SER A 31 16.34 6.83 5.16
N ALA A 32 16.17 7.80 4.29
CA ALA A 32 15.04 8.73 4.30
C ALA A 32 13.93 8.25 3.35
N GLU A 33 12.82 8.97 3.30
CA GLU A 33 11.71 8.80 2.36
C GLU A 33 11.03 7.41 2.40
N GLU A 34 11.06 6.72 3.55
CA GLU A 34 10.41 5.41 3.70
C GLU A 34 8.89 5.54 3.53
N GLU A 35 8.24 6.45 4.26
CA GLU A 35 6.79 6.66 4.28
C GLU A 35 6.20 7.09 2.91
N SER A 36 7.03 7.67 2.07
CA SER A 36 6.64 8.11 0.72
C SER A 36 7.11 7.19 -0.39
N SER A 37 7.87 6.12 -0.06
CA SER A 37 8.55 5.25 -1.04
C SER A 37 9.37 6.05 -2.06
N GLY A 38 10.00 7.12 -1.60
CA GLY A 38 10.65 8.13 -2.43
C GLY A 38 11.90 7.61 -3.16
N LEU A 39 12.20 8.20 -4.29
CA LEU A 39 13.34 7.80 -5.15
C LEU A 39 14.71 8.02 -4.49
N ASN A 40 14.80 8.94 -3.50
CA ASN A 40 16.03 9.21 -2.76
C ASN A 40 16.13 8.35 -1.47
N GLY A 41 15.18 7.47 -1.23
CA GLY A 41 15.18 6.52 -0.13
C GLY A 41 16.09 5.33 -0.37
N ILE A 42 15.72 4.18 0.15
CA ILE A 42 16.49 2.93 0.09
C ILE A 42 16.86 2.52 -1.34
N ALA A 43 15.99 2.74 -2.31
CA ALA A 43 16.21 2.41 -3.71
C ALA A 43 17.46 3.11 -4.31
N SER A 44 17.79 4.32 -3.84
CA SER A 44 18.98 5.06 -4.28
C SER A 44 20.29 4.49 -3.72
N VAL A 45 20.23 3.73 -2.65
CA VAL A 45 21.39 3.23 -1.90
C VAL A 45 21.71 1.79 -2.25
N ILE A 46 20.70 0.93 -2.45
CA ILE A 46 20.88 -0.50 -2.75
C ILE A 46 21.95 -0.77 -3.83
N PRO A 47 21.99 -0.06 -4.97
CA PRO A 47 22.99 -0.31 -6.01
C PRO A 47 24.45 -0.03 -5.60
N ARG A 48 24.64 0.66 -4.45
CA ARG A 48 25.95 1.03 -3.91
C ARG A 48 26.41 0.10 -2.80
N LEU A 49 25.52 -0.78 -2.33
CA LEU A 49 25.83 -1.75 -1.28
C LEU A 49 26.54 -2.97 -1.87
N PRO A 50 27.44 -3.61 -1.12
CA PRO A 50 27.95 -4.93 -1.49
C PRO A 50 26.83 -5.97 -1.43
N GLU A 51 27.12 -7.19 -1.85
CA GLU A 51 26.23 -8.34 -1.63
C GLU A 51 25.92 -8.50 -0.13
N ILE A 52 24.63 -8.68 0.18
CA ILE A 52 24.12 -8.72 1.55
C ILE A 52 23.55 -10.11 1.81
N ASP A 53 24.07 -10.81 2.82
CA ASP A 53 23.56 -12.14 3.21
C ASP A 53 22.22 -12.02 3.94
N PHE A 54 22.05 -11.01 4.82
CA PHE A 54 20.80 -10.73 5.52
C PHE A 54 20.75 -9.26 6.01
N ALA A 55 19.55 -8.77 6.27
CA ALA A 55 19.31 -7.44 6.81
C ALA A 55 18.39 -7.50 8.04
N ILE A 56 18.66 -6.60 9.00
CA ILE A 56 17.78 -6.35 10.13
C ILE A 56 17.16 -4.97 9.91
N ILE A 57 15.82 -4.94 9.80
CA ILE A 57 15.06 -3.71 9.58
C ILE A 57 14.43 -3.30 10.91
N GLY A 58 14.70 -2.06 11.31
CA GLY A 58 14.23 -1.52 12.58
C GLY A 58 12.86 -0.88 12.45
N GLU A 59 11.81 -1.61 12.88
CA GLU A 59 10.42 -1.17 12.87
C GLU A 59 9.77 -1.34 14.25
N PRO A 60 8.69 -0.60 14.56
CA PRO A 60 7.97 -0.70 15.84
C PRO A 60 7.09 -1.97 15.91
N THR A 61 7.68 -3.12 16.11
CA THR A 61 7.03 -4.44 16.12
C THR A 61 6.65 -4.96 17.50
N LEU A 62 6.61 -4.11 18.53
CA LEU A 62 6.41 -4.50 19.94
C LEU A 62 7.42 -5.55 20.41
N MET A 63 8.69 -5.43 19.98
CA MET A 63 9.79 -6.38 20.27
C MET A 63 9.56 -7.79 19.72
N LYS A 64 8.68 -7.95 18.73
CA LYS A 64 8.49 -9.23 18.02
C LYS A 64 9.24 -9.19 16.69
N ILE A 65 9.69 -10.35 16.25
CA ILE A 65 10.28 -10.48 14.91
C ILE A 65 9.15 -10.60 13.90
N ALA A 66 9.09 -9.67 12.94
CA ALA A 66 8.23 -9.80 11.77
C ALA A 66 8.91 -10.75 10.77
N VAL A 67 8.21 -11.79 10.36
CA VAL A 67 8.74 -12.84 9.46
C VAL A 67 8.12 -12.78 8.07
N ALA A 68 7.04 -12.02 7.90
CA ALA A 68 6.37 -11.79 6.63
C ALA A 68 5.60 -10.48 6.68
N GLU A 69 5.49 -9.81 5.54
CA GLU A 69 4.75 -8.57 5.36
C GLU A 69 3.88 -8.65 4.12
N ARG A 70 2.73 -7.95 4.16
CA ARG A 70 1.81 -7.88 3.03
C ARG A 70 2.30 -6.86 2.02
N GLY A 71 2.25 -7.21 0.74
CA GLY A 71 2.39 -6.22 -0.32
C GLY A 71 1.24 -5.22 -0.30
N LEU A 72 1.43 -4.08 -0.94
CA LEU A 72 0.44 -3.01 -1.05
C LEU A 72 0.30 -2.59 -2.51
N ILE A 73 -0.95 -2.51 -2.98
CA ILE A 73 -1.33 -1.76 -4.18
C ILE A 73 -2.46 -0.81 -3.80
N VAL A 74 -2.35 0.43 -4.22
CA VAL A 74 -3.42 1.42 -4.10
C VAL A 74 -3.96 1.72 -5.50
N TYR A 75 -5.28 1.68 -5.63
CA TYR A 75 -5.97 2.04 -6.87
C TYR A 75 -6.78 3.31 -6.66
N ASP A 76 -6.65 4.25 -7.58
CA ASP A 76 -7.51 5.42 -7.69
C ASP A 76 -8.64 5.11 -8.67
N LEU A 77 -9.84 4.86 -8.14
CA LEU A 77 -11.02 4.52 -8.92
C LEU A 77 -11.79 5.79 -9.29
N LYS A 78 -12.18 5.91 -10.55
CA LYS A 78 -12.95 7.03 -11.06
C LYS A 78 -14.27 6.56 -11.67
N ILE A 79 -15.38 7.03 -11.09
CA ILE A 79 -16.73 6.76 -11.56
C ILE A 79 -17.26 8.03 -12.23
N ASN A 80 -17.43 7.99 -13.55
CA ASN A 80 -17.88 9.11 -14.33
C ASN A 80 -19.41 9.15 -14.46
N GLY A 81 -19.96 10.34 -14.54
CA GLY A 81 -21.37 10.62 -14.78
C GLY A 81 -21.59 12.01 -15.37
N THR A 82 -22.84 12.43 -15.42
CA THR A 82 -23.22 13.72 -15.99
C THR A 82 -23.60 14.69 -14.88
N ALA A 83 -22.91 15.83 -14.83
CA ALA A 83 -23.24 16.90 -13.89
C ALA A 83 -24.57 17.55 -14.25
N SER A 84 -25.42 17.81 -13.25
CA SER A 84 -26.67 18.54 -13.45
C SER A 84 -27.17 19.17 -12.16
N HIS A 85 -28.15 20.06 -12.28
CA HIS A 85 -28.88 20.59 -11.12
C HIS A 85 -29.76 19.48 -10.52
N ALA A 86 -29.79 19.36 -9.19
CA ALA A 86 -30.49 18.29 -8.49
C ALA A 86 -32.02 18.25 -8.71
N ALA A 87 -32.63 19.35 -9.19
CA ALA A 87 -34.05 19.40 -9.52
C ALA A 87 -34.38 18.85 -10.94
N HIS A 88 -33.37 18.54 -11.74
CA HIS A 88 -33.54 17.96 -13.07
C HIS A 88 -33.43 16.45 -13.03
N GLU A 89 -34.11 15.77 -13.96
CA GLU A 89 -33.91 14.33 -14.16
C GLU A 89 -32.47 14.07 -14.57
N ASN A 90 -31.87 13.05 -13.92
CA ASN A 90 -30.51 12.62 -14.21
C ASN A 90 -30.42 11.10 -14.03
N SER A 91 -30.30 10.37 -15.13
CA SER A 91 -30.12 8.92 -15.18
C SER A 91 -28.64 8.50 -15.07
N ASP A 92 -27.72 9.46 -15.02
CA ASP A 92 -26.27 9.23 -15.08
C ASP A 92 -25.53 9.84 -13.86
N ASN A 93 -26.11 9.68 -12.68
CA ASN A 93 -25.56 10.18 -11.43
C ASN A 93 -24.40 9.27 -10.94
N PRO A 94 -23.14 9.75 -10.89
CA PRO A 94 -21.99 8.95 -10.52
C PRO A 94 -22.02 8.53 -9.04
N ILE A 95 -22.71 9.26 -8.17
CA ILE A 95 -22.89 8.86 -6.76
C ILE A 95 -23.75 7.59 -6.68
N LEU A 96 -24.81 7.47 -7.49
CA LEU A 96 -25.61 6.25 -7.53
C LEU A 96 -24.88 5.09 -8.19
N LYS A 97 -24.10 5.35 -9.25
CA LYS A 97 -23.23 4.34 -9.87
C LYS A 97 -22.16 3.79 -8.93
N SER A 98 -21.70 4.62 -7.98
CA SER A 98 -20.69 4.17 -7.01
C SER A 98 -21.17 3.01 -6.11
N ILE A 99 -22.48 2.80 -5.99
CA ILE A 99 -23.06 1.67 -5.26
C ILE A 99 -22.64 0.34 -5.91
N GLU A 100 -22.62 0.25 -7.24
CA GLU A 100 -22.19 -0.95 -7.97
C GLU A 100 -20.70 -1.23 -7.76
N VAL A 101 -19.88 -0.16 -7.76
CA VAL A 101 -18.44 -0.27 -7.49
C VAL A 101 -18.18 -0.75 -6.06
N LEU A 102 -18.89 -0.19 -5.08
CA LEU A 102 -18.77 -0.61 -3.67
C LEU A 102 -19.17 -2.07 -3.47
N LYS A 103 -20.28 -2.51 -4.08
CA LYS A 103 -20.70 -3.92 -4.05
C LYS A 103 -19.67 -4.84 -4.69
N TRP A 104 -19.15 -4.46 -5.85
CA TRP A 104 -18.10 -5.21 -6.52
C TRP A 104 -16.85 -5.35 -5.63
N ILE A 105 -16.43 -4.28 -4.93
CA ILE A 105 -15.28 -4.34 -4.01
C ILE A 105 -15.58 -5.28 -2.83
N GLU A 106 -16.78 -5.25 -2.27
CA GLU A 106 -17.21 -6.13 -1.18
C GLU A 106 -17.23 -7.60 -1.60
N GLU A 107 -17.57 -7.87 -2.86
CA GLU A 107 -17.63 -9.21 -3.46
C GLU A 107 -16.27 -9.71 -3.99
N LEU A 108 -15.22 -8.86 -3.96
CA LEU A 108 -13.88 -9.28 -4.37
C LEU A 108 -13.40 -10.45 -3.52
N ASN A 109 -13.20 -11.57 -4.18
CA ASN A 109 -12.68 -12.78 -3.55
C ASN A 109 -11.38 -13.22 -4.22
N PHE A 110 -10.35 -13.45 -3.39
CA PHE A 110 -9.06 -13.96 -3.80
C PHE A 110 -8.90 -15.38 -3.25
N GLU A 111 -8.85 -16.36 -4.12
CA GLU A 111 -8.92 -17.79 -3.75
C GLU A 111 -7.71 -18.26 -2.94
N LYS A 112 -6.51 -17.74 -3.25
CA LYS A 112 -5.27 -18.18 -2.60
C LYS A 112 -5.13 -17.54 -1.22
N LYS A 113 -5.06 -18.37 -0.18
CA LYS A 113 -4.86 -17.96 1.20
C LYS A 113 -3.45 -18.33 1.67
N SER A 114 -2.72 -17.36 2.19
CA SER A 114 -1.40 -17.59 2.79
C SER A 114 -1.53 -18.22 4.18
N GLU A 115 -0.60 -19.09 4.52
CA GLU A 115 -0.46 -19.65 5.85
C GLU A 115 -0.08 -18.58 6.88
N PHE A 116 0.80 -17.64 6.50
CA PHE A 116 1.32 -16.61 7.40
C PHE A 116 0.51 -15.30 7.33
N LEU A 117 0.11 -14.88 6.13
CA LEU A 117 -0.52 -13.57 5.90
C LEU A 117 -2.05 -13.65 5.73
N GLY A 118 -2.61 -14.85 5.64
CA GLY A 118 -4.06 -15.04 5.46
C GLY A 118 -4.55 -14.62 4.07
N GLN A 119 -5.77 -14.11 4.00
CA GLN A 119 -6.40 -13.65 2.75
C GLN A 119 -5.86 -12.28 2.31
N VAL A 120 -5.89 -12.03 1.00
CA VAL A 120 -5.78 -10.68 0.44
C VAL A 120 -6.91 -9.83 1.00
N LYS A 121 -6.61 -8.59 1.37
CA LYS A 121 -7.61 -7.61 1.85
C LYS A 121 -7.78 -6.49 0.86
N SER A 122 -9.01 -6.15 0.52
CA SER A 122 -9.39 -4.95 -0.22
C SER A 122 -10.22 -4.04 0.68
N THR A 123 -9.87 -2.76 0.74
CA THR A 123 -10.52 -1.81 1.64
C THR A 123 -10.66 -0.47 0.93
N VAL A 124 -11.89 0.05 0.84
CA VAL A 124 -12.10 1.44 0.41
C VAL A 124 -11.65 2.36 1.54
N THR A 125 -10.68 3.21 1.25
CA THR A 125 -10.10 4.13 2.24
C THR A 125 -10.54 5.57 2.05
N GLN A 126 -10.99 5.93 0.84
CA GLN A 126 -11.44 7.27 0.50
C GLN A 126 -12.61 7.20 -0.48
N ILE A 127 -13.56 8.13 -0.33
CA ILE A 127 -14.62 8.42 -1.30
C ILE A 127 -14.89 9.92 -1.31
N ASN A 128 -14.78 10.54 -2.48
CA ASN A 128 -14.97 11.97 -2.65
C ASN A 128 -15.91 12.24 -3.83
N ALA A 129 -16.95 13.06 -3.59
CA ALA A 129 -17.93 13.43 -4.61
C ALA A 129 -18.58 14.78 -4.30
N GLY A 130 -18.67 15.64 -5.31
CA GLY A 130 -19.38 16.90 -5.23
C GLY A 130 -18.86 17.90 -4.21
N ASN A 131 -19.24 19.15 -4.36
CA ASN A 131 -18.89 20.25 -3.46
C ASN A 131 -20.03 21.27 -3.28
N GLN A 132 -21.19 21.03 -3.90
CA GLN A 132 -22.34 21.92 -3.85
C GLN A 132 -23.64 21.15 -3.61
N HIS A 133 -24.49 21.62 -2.70
CA HIS A 133 -25.70 20.92 -2.26
C HIS A 133 -26.78 20.73 -3.36
N LYS A 134 -26.76 21.55 -4.40
CA LYS A 134 -27.80 21.55 -5.46
C LYS A 134 -27.29 21.02 -6.79
N VAL A 135 -26.09 20.43 -6.82
CA VAL A 135 -25.43 19.96 -8.04
C VAL A 135 -25.07 18.49 -7.90
N ILE A 136 -25.51 17.68 -8.85
CA ILE A 136 -25.02 16.32 -9.06
C ILE A 136 -23.62 16.45 -9.69
N PRO A 137 -22.56 15.86 -9.11
CA PRO A 137 -21.21 15.97 -9.65
C PRO A 137 -21.04 15.20 -10.97
N SER A 138 -19.95 15.48 -11.70
CA SER A 138 -19.59 14.72 -12.91
C SER A 138 -18.81 13.45 -12.61
N GLU A 139 -18.29 13.30 -11.39
CA GLU A 139 -17.45 12.15 -11.01
C GLU A 139 -17.49 11.87 -9.51
N VAL A 140 -17.18 10.63 -9.17
CA VAL A 140 -16.80 10.18 -7.83
C VAL A 140 -15.40 9.59 -7.91
N ASN A 141 -14.53 9.97 -6.97
CA ASN A 141 -13.19 9.41 -6.83
C ASN A 141 -13.12 8.59 -5.54
N MET A 142 -12.57 7.37 -5.64
CA MET A 142 -12.39 6.45 -4.51
C MET A 142 -10.95 5.95 -4.46
N GLY A 143 -10.42 5.79 -3.24
CA GLY A 143 -9.17 5.08 -2.99
C GLY A 143 -9.45 3.65 -2.53
N LEU A 144 -8.86 2.67 -3.20
CA LEU A 144 -8.92 1.25 -2.85
C LEU A 144 -7.53 0.75 -2.45
N ASP A 145 -7.33 0.44 -1.16
CA ASP A 145 -6.13 -0.20 -0.60
C ASP A 145 -6.26 -1.73 -0.74
N VAL A 146 -5.30 -2.37 -1.38
CA VAL A 146 -5.25 -3.83 -1.53
C VAL A 146 -3.98 -4.37 -0.89
N ARG A 147 -4.14 -5.13 0.21
CA ARG A 147 -3.07 -5.79 0.95
C ARG A 147 -2.89 -7.21 0.44
N ILE A 148 -1.77 -7.46 -0.22
CA ILE A 148 -1.47 -8.69 -0.95
C ILE A 148 -0.73 -9.66 -0.04
N ASN A 149 -1.05 -10.95 -0.14
CA ASN A 149 -0.29 -12.01 0.51
C ASN A 149 0.79 -12.59 -0.43
N ASP A 150 1.65 -13.44 0.10
CA ASP A 150 2.77 -14.09 -0.58
C ASP A 150 2.36 -15.13 -1.65
N CYS A 151 1.07 -15.45 -1.75
CA CYS A 151 0.54 -16.38 -2.77
C CYS A 151 0.22 -15.69 -4.12
N TYR A 152 0.28 -14.36 -4.18
CA TYR A 152 0.01 -13.57 -5.37
C TYR A 152 1.15 -12.64 -5.72
N THR A 153 1.37 -12.45 -7.01
CA THR A 153 2.18 -11.34 -7.53
C THR A 153 1.31 -10.10 -7.74
N ASN A 154 1.94 -8.91 -7.78
CA ASN A 154 1.24 -7.67 -8.11
C ASN A 154 0.53 -7.74 -9.48
N GLN A 155 1.14 -8.45 -10.45
CA GLN A 155 0.58 -8.62 -11.79
C GLN A 155 -0.70 -9.48 -11.78
N GLU A 156 -0.76 -10.56 -10.99
CA GLU A 156 -1.96 -11.38 -10.84
C GLU A 156 -3.10 -10.58 -10.19
N ILE A 157 -2.80 -9.80 -9.14
CA ILE A 157 -3.80 -8.93 -8.49
C ILE A 157 -4.30 -7.86 -9.47
N ASN A 158 -3.40 -7.15 -10.17
CA ASN A 158 -3.77 -6.17 -11.18
C ASN A 158 -4.69 -6.79 -12.25
N LYS A 159 -4.37 -7.97 -12.75
CA LYS A 159 -5.19 -8.66 -13.73
C LYS A 159 -6.60 -8.94 -13.21
N ILE A 160 -6.73 -9.50 -12.00
CA ILE A 160 -8.02 -9.83 -11.38
C ILE A 160 -8.88 -8.58 -11.19
N ILE A 161 -8.28 -7.49 -10.74
CA ILE A 161 -8.99 -6.23 -10.46
C ILE A 161 -9.37 -5.54 -11.76
N LEU A 162 -8.43 -5.35 -12.70
CA LEU A 162 -8.67 -4.63 -13.96
C LEU A 162 -9.68 -5.35 -14.88
N GLU A 163 -9.70 -6.68 -14.89
CA GLU A 163 -10.64 -7.45 -15.71
C GLU A 163 -12.09 -7.37 -15.21
N LYS A 164 -12.31 -7.08 -13.94
CA LYS A 164 -13.64 -7.12 -13.29
C LYS A 164 -14.16 -5.74 -12.86
N ALA A 165 -13.34 -4.72 -12.93
CA ALA A 165 -13.71 -3.40 -12.43
C ALA A 165 -14.84 -2.76 -13.25
N PRO A 166 -15.93 -2.30 -12.62
CA PRO A 166 -17.01 -1.61 -13.30
C PRO A 166 -16.74 -0.10 -13.49
N CYS A 167 -15.51 0.36 -13.29
CA CYS A 167 -15.10 1.76 -13.36
C CYS A 167 -13.70 1.90 -13.98
N SER A 168 -13.27 3.14 -14.27
CA SER A 168 -11.89 3.43 -14.67
C SER A 168 -10.94 3.54 -13.47
N MET A 169 -9.68 3.19 -13.72
CA MET A 169 -8.58 3.25 -12.77
C MET A 169 -7.39 3.95 -13.39
#